data_c74b01499db850fc83fb46d1c9aadb80
#
_entry.id   c74b01499db850fc83fb46d1c9aadb80
#
_cell.length_a   1.000
_cell.length_b   1.000
_cell.length_c   1.000
_cell.angle_alpha   90.00
_cell.angle_beta   90.00
_cell.angle_gamma   90.00
#
_symmetry.space_group_name_H-M   'P 1'
#
loop_
_entity.id
_entity.type
_entity.pdbx_description
1 polymer ?
#
loop_
_entity_poly.entity_id
_entity_poly.type
_entity_poly.pdbx_seq_one_letter_code
_entity_poly.pdbx_strand_id
1 'polypeptide(L)'
;MNLGTLIGIIVYFHLTGPIVPYSHAEVTHALRTALVVHTIYMAIARWLGEMKQFDVGLWLLLAVGTVASYVDATSILWAYQHYSPAMLFTVFGLTALLPLLFGREPFTVYYGVRQAPRWQHRTAAFTEITRVMAGLWSILFFTAAALCFARPTDPMFTAVYANLVVLGIGLSAGYWLPPLYMKLFPPATPDTAEPIIMGMPLVFDRSAAGDARAVIQFRVSGDEPGDYWLRVHNGRCESFEGVAPEPDLTVHTPGHVWVGVVRGDVDGTQALMEERYRVEGDVALLLKLNEWFRANGGK
;
A
#
# COMPACT_ATOMS: atom_id res chain seq x y z
N MET A 1 9.00 -5.94 -4.50
CA MET A 1 8.82 -7.28 -5.08
C MET A 1 9.73 -8.22 -4.30
N ASN A 2 9.22 -9.32 -3.71
CA ASN A 2 10.08 -10.26 -2.97
C ASN A 2 10.91 -11.08 -3.95
N LEU A 3 12.11 -11.45 -3.52
CA LEU A 3 13.03 -12.29 -4.29
C LEU A 3 12.35 -13.58 -4.82
N GLY A 4 11.41 -14.13 -4.05
CA GLY A 4 10.66 -15.33 -4.39
C GLY A 4 9.77 -15.21 -5.63
N THR A 5 9.05 -14.08 -5.81
CA THR A 5 8.24 -13.85 -7.03
C THR A 5 9.10 -13.81 -8.29
N LEU A 6 10.38 -13.43 -8.15
CA LEU A 6 11.31 -13.35 -9.28
C LEU A 6 11.90 -14.71 -9.66
N ILE A 7 11.83 -15.72 -8.80
CA ILE A 7 12.51 -17.02 -9.06
C ILE A 7 12.09 -17.61 -10.39
N GLY A 8 10.78 -17.70 -10.67
CA GLY A 8 10.30 -18.25 -11.95
C GLY A 8 10.77 -17.43 -13.16
N ILE A 9 10.79 -16.10 -13.02
CA ILE A 9 11.27 -15.17 -14.06
C ILE A 9 12.77 -15.35 -14.28
N ILE A 10 13.54 -15.37 -13.21
CA ILE A 10 15.00 -15.54 -13.27
C ILE A 10 15.36 -16.87 -13.92
N VAL A 11 14.71 -17.97 -13.53
CA VAL A 11 14.95 -19.28 -14.13
C VAL A 11 14.60 -19.28 -15.61
N TYR A 12 13.45 -18.72 -15.99
CA TYR A 12 13.04 -18.66 -17.39
C TYR A 12 14.05 -17.88 -18.24
N PHE A 13 14.39 -16.64 -17.86
CA PHE A 13 15.31 -15.81 -18.65
C PHE A 13 16.78 -16.24 -18.54
N HIS A 14 17.17 -16.97 -17.49
CA HIS A 14 18.49 -17.56 -17.41
C HIS A 14 18.65 -18.69 -18.44
N LEU A 15 17.60 -19.46 -18.68
CA LEU A 15 17.63 -20.59 -19.64
C LEU A 15 17.41 -20.17 -21.09
N THR A 16 16.67 -19.07 -21.33
CA THR A 16 16.42 -18.55 -22.70
C THR A 16 17.42 -17.47 -23.11
N GLY A 17 18.07 -16.82 -22.14
CA GLY A 17 18.93 -15.65 -22.39
C GLY A 17 18.13 -14.34 -22.57
N PRO A 18 18.83 -13.22 -22.77
CA PRO A 18 18.22 -11.87 -22.79
C PRO A 18 17.69 -11.44 -24.18
N ILE A 19 17.96 -12.17 -25.23
CA ILE A 19 17.71 -11.73 -26.60
C ILE A 19 16.74 -12.67 -27.32
N VAL A 20 15.60 -12.14 -27.76
CA VAL A 20 14.63 -12.83 -28.62
C VAL A 20 15.01 -12.69 -30.09
N PRO A 21 14.63 -13.61 -31.01
CA PRO A 21 13.80 -14.80 -30.75
C PRO A 21 14.59 -15.96 -30.14
N TYR A 22 13.95 -16.68 -29.24
CA TYR A 22 14.50 -17.89 -28.65
C TYR A 22 14.28 -19.11 -29.54
N SER A 23 15.13 -20.11 -29.45
CA SER A 23 14.88 -21.38 -30.12
C SER A 23 13.70 -22.14 -29.48
N HIS A 24 13.06 -23.02 -30.27
CA HIS A 24 11.98 -23.87 -29.76
C HIS A 24 12.40 -24.72 -28.55
N ALA A 25 13.59 -25.30 -28.60
CA ALA A 25 14.12 -26.13 -27.54
C ALA A 25 14.38 -25.33 -26.24
N GLU A 26 14.98 -24.12 -26.37
CA GLU A 26 15.22 -23.24 -25.22
C GLU A 26 13.92 -22.85 -24.52
N VAL A 27 12.92 -22.40 -25.28
CA VAL A 27 11.61 -21.99 -24.72
C VAL A 27 10.93 -23.17 -24.03
N THR A 28 10.89 -24.33 -24.67
CA THR A 28 10.25 -25.52 -24.12
C THR A 28 10.92 -25.97 -22.82
N HIS A 29 12.25 -26.01 -22.79
CA HIS A 29 13.01 -26.36 -21.60
C HIS A 29 12.81 -25.33 -20.49
N ALA A 30 12.90 -24.05 -20.81
CA ALA A 30 12.74 -22.95 -19.85
C ALA A 30 11.33 -22.92 -19.23
N LEU A 31 10.27 -23.08 -20.03
CA LEU A 31 8.89 -23.11 -19.53
C LEU A 31 8.65 -24.23 -18.53
N ARG A 32 9.08 -25.45 -18.86
CA ARG A 32 8.92 -26.64 -18.00
C ARG A 32 9.68 -26.49 -16.70
N THR A 33 10.93 -26.05 -16.78
CA THR A 33 11.80 -25.87 -15.59
C THR A 33 11.29 -24.73 -14.71
N ALA A 34 10.98 -23.58 -15.31
CA ALA A 34 10.49 -22.42 -14.57
C ALA A 34 9.13 -22.71 -13.89
N LEU A 35 8.22 -23.45 -14.56
CA LEU A 35 6.93 -23.83 -13.95
C LEU A 35 7.15 -24.72 -12.72
N VAL A 36 8.01 -25.71 -12.78
CA VAL A 36 8.29 -26.59 -11.64
C VAL A 36 8.85 -25.80 -10.48
N VAL A 37 9.89 -25.00 -10.73
CA VAL A 37 10.54 -24.19 -9.69
C VAL A 37 9.56 -23.18 -9.08
N HIS A 38 8.76 -22.50 -9.92
CA HIS A 38 7.79 -21.53 -9.44
C HIS A 38 6.63 -22.19 -8.68
N THR A 39 6.20 -23.40 -9.06
CA THR A 39 5.19 -24.18 -8.33
C THR A 39 5.68 -24.56 -6.92
N ILE A 40 6.93 -25.00 -6.80
CA ILE A 40 7.55 -25.29 -5.50
C ILE A 40 7.58 -24.01 -4.64
N TYR A 41 8.02 -22.89 -5.22
CA TYR A 41 7.99 -21.59 -4.53
C TYR A 41 6.57 -21.22 -4.07
N MET A 42 5.55 -21.33 -4.94
CA MET A 42 4.17 -21.04 -4.58
C MET A 42 3.64 -21.92 -3.46
N ALA A 43 3.99 -23.21 -3.44
CA ALA A 43 3.62 -24.10 -2.35
C ALA A 43 4.21 -23.65 -1.02
N ILE A 44 5.48 -23.24 -1.01
CA ILE A 44 6.16 -22.68 0.18
C ILE A 44 5.52 -21.35 0.58
N ALA A 45 5.30 -20.43 -0.37
CA ALA A 45 4.69 -19.13 -0.11
C ALA A 45 3.26 -19.26 0.43
N ARG A 46 2.49 -20.25 -0.05
CA ARG A 46 1.16 -20.57 0.47
C ARG A 46 1.22 -21.09 1.91
N TRP A 47 2.17 -21.97 2.20
CA TRP A 47 2.36 -22.49 3.55
C TRP A 47 2.77 -21.40 4.54
N LEU A 48 3.59 -20.42 4.11
CA LEU A 48 4.00 -19.27 4.91
C LEU A 48 2.95 -18.15 4.96
N GLY A 49 1.83 -18.25 4.22
CA GLY A 49 0.82 -17.20 4.13
C GLY A 49 1.28 -15.96 3.33
N GLU A 50 2.32 -16.08 2.50
CA GLU A 50 2.92 -14.97 1.75
C GLU A 50 2.62 -14.97 0.24
N MET A 51 1.69 -15.81 -0.22
CA MET A 51 1.35 -15.89 -1.65
C MET A 51 0.76 -14.57 -2.16
N LYS A 52 1.19 -14.12 -3.33
CA LYS A 52 0.81 -12.85 -3.94
C LYS A 52 0.08 -13.02 -5.26
N GLN A 53 -0.66 -11.98 -5.65
CA GLN A 53 -1.41 -11.98 -6.92
C GLN A 53 -0.50 -12.15 -8.13
N PHE A 54 0.69 -11.54 -8.14
CA PHE A 54 1.67 -11.68 -9.22
C PHE A 54 2.22 -13.11 -9.37
N ASP A 55 2.31 -13.86 -8.26
CA ASP A 55 2.77 -15.26 -8.31
C ASP A 55 1.76 -16.10 -9.09
N VAL A 56 0.46 -15.87 -8.89
CA VAL A 56 -0.61 -16.56 -9.64
C VAL A 56 -0.57 -16.19 -11.12
N GLY A 57 -0.43 -14.90 -11.44
CA GLY A 57 -0.35 -14.43 -12.83
C GLY A 57 0.85 -15.05 -13.57
N LEU A 58 2.02 -15.05 -12.95
CA LEU A 58 3.21 -15.66 -13.51
C LEU A 58 3.06 -17.17 -13.67
N TRP A 59 2.50 -17.85 -12.66
CA TRP A 59 2.25 -19.29 -12.73
C TRP A 59 1.33 -19.64 -13.90
N LEU A 60 0.25 -18.90 -14.11
CA LEU A 60 -0.65 -19.09 -15.24
C LEU A 60 0.07 -18.89 -16.58
N LEU A 61 0.89 -17.86 -16.71
CA LEU A 61 1.70 -17.64 -17.90
C LEU A 61 2.59 -18.84 -18.21
N LEU A 62 3.36 -19.31 -17.21
CA LEU A 62 4.25 -20.47 -17.36
C LEU A 62 3.47 -21.76 -17.64
N ALA A 63 2.32 -21.97 -17.00
CA ALA A 63 1.47 -23.14 -17.20
C ALA A 63 0.91 -23.21 -18.62
N VAL A 64 0.39 -22.11 -19.15
CA VAL A 64 -0.12 -22.04 -20.55
C VAL A 64 0.99 -22.39 -21.54
N GLY A 65 2.18 -21.80 -21.40
CA GLY A 65 3.31 -22.11 -22.27
C GLY A 65 3.78 -23.56 -22.13
N THR A 66 3.79 -24.09 -20.92
CA THR A 66 4.18 -25.48 -20.67
C THR A 66 3.19 -26.46 -21.29
N VAL A 67 1.88 -26.24 -21.12
CA VAL A 67 0.85 -27.05 -21.79
C VAL A 67 1.02 -26.97 -23.30
N ALA A 68 1.20 -25.76 -23.85
CA ALA A 68 1.46 -25.58 -25.28
C ALA A 68 2.67 -26.39 -25.77
N SER A 69 3.69 -26.54 -24.94
CA SER A 69 4.89 -27.34 -25.27
C SER A 69 4.68 -28.86 -25.27
N TYR A 70 3.62 -29.33 -24.60
CA TYR A 70 3.28 -30.76 -24.61
C TYR A 70 2.32 -31.13 -25.77
N VAL A 71 1.46 -30.19 -26.19
CA VAL A 71 0.52 -30.42 -27.28
C VAL A 71 1.01 -29.87 -28.61
N ASP A 72 2.26 -29.40 -28.64
CA ASP A 72 2.96 -28.85 -29.80
C ASP A 72 2.19 -27.70 -30.48
N ALA A 73 1.59 -26.81 -29.64
CA ALA A 73 0.84 -25.67 -30.10
C ALA A 73 1.78 -24.58 -30.66
N THR A 74 2.19 -24.76 -31.91
CA THR A 74 3.23 -23.97 -32.61
C THR A 74 2.98 -22.47 -32.54
N SER A 75 1.72 -22.01 -32.73
CA SER A 75 1.36 -20.58 -32.67
C SER A 75 1.61 -19.96 -31.28
N ILE A 76 1.28 -20.70 -30.21
CA ILE A 76 1.50 -20.23 -28.85
C ILE A 76 3.00 -20.21 -28.54
N LEU A 77 3.71 -21.27 -28.87
CA LEU A 77 5.16 -21.36 -28.68
C LEU A 77 5.90 -20.29 -29.48
N TRP A 78 5.46 -19.99 -30.70
CA TRP A 78 5.99 -18.89 -31.49
C TRP A 78 5.85 -17.55 -30.77
N ALA A 79 4.72 -17.30 -30.09
CA ALA A 79 4.55 -16.09 -29.28
C ALA A 79 5.54 -16.03 -28.10
N TYR A 80 5.79 -17.15 -27.41
CA TYR A 80 6.82 -17.19 -26.36
C TYR A 80 8.23 -17.00 -26.90
N GLN A 81 8.53 -17.52 -28.09
CA GLN A 81 9.84 -17.33 -28.71
C GLN A 81 10.12 -15.84 -29.03
N HIS A 82 9.11 -15.09 -29.41
CA HIS A 82 9.28 -13.73 -29.93
C HIS A 82 8.88 -12.64 -28.94
N TYR A 83 7.95 -12.92 -28.01
CA TYR A 83 7.29 -11.88 -27.21
C TYR A 83 7.27 -12.18 -25.70
N SER A 84 8.09 -13.10 -25.18
CA SER A 84 8.09 -13.42 -23.74
C SER A 84 8.19 -12.22 -22.81
N PRO A 85 9.06 -11.21 -23.06
CA PRO A 85 9.10 -10.03 -22.20
C PRO A 85 7.80 -9.22 -22.23
N ALA A 86 7.21 -9.06 -23.40
CA ALA A 86 5.94 -8.34 -23.57
C ALA A 86 4.78 -9.07 -22.87
N MET A 87 4.72 -10.40 -23.00
CA MET A 87 3.71 -11.24 -22.35
C MET A 87 3.82 -11.15 -20.83
N LEU A 88 5.03 -11.15 -20.27
CA LEU A 88 5.26 -11.01 -18.84
C LEU A 88 4.70 -9.68 -18.32
N PHE A 89 5.06 -8.56 -18.95
CA PHE A 89 4.55 -7.26 -18.53
C PHE A 89 3.03 -7.13 -18.77
N THR A 90 2.48 -7.73 -19.81
CA THR A 90 1.03 -7.79 -20.03
C THR A 90 0.31 -8.52 -18.90
N VAL A 91 0.81 -9.68 -18.47
CA VAL A 91 0.24 -10.43 -17.35
C VAL A 91 0.34 -9.65 -16.06
N PHE A 92 1.45 -8.97 -15.82
CA PHE A 92 1.60 -8.11 -14.62
C PHE A 92 0.64 -6.92 -14.66
N GLY A 93 0.48 -6.28 -15.83
CA GLY A 93 -0.50 -5.21 -16.01
C GLY A 93 -1.94 -5.67 -15.74
N LEU A 94 -2.32 -6.84 -16.26
CA LEU A 94 -3.63 -7.45 -15.98
C LEU A 94 -3.78 -7.81 -14.49
N THR A 95 -2.76 -8.40 -13.88
CA THR A 95 -2.79 -8.76 -12.46
C THR A 95 -2.97 -7.54 -11.55
N ALA A 96 -2.41 -6.40 -11.94
CA ALA A 96 -2.59 -5.14 -11.22
C ALA A 96 -3.96 -4.48 -11.50
N LEU A 97 -4.48 -4.59 -12.73
CA LEU A 97 -5.71 -3.94 -13.17
C LEU A 97 -6.98 -4.67 -12.74
N LEU A 98 -7.02 -6.01 -12.89
CA LEU A 98 -8.23 -6.79 -12.68
C LEU A 98 -8.85 -6.61 -11.28
N PRO A 99 -8.09 -6.59 -10.17
CA PRO A 99 -8.66 -6.32 -8.85
C PRO A 99 -9.38 -4.97 -8.77
N LEU A 100 -8.84 -3.94 -9.43
CA LEU A 100 -9.46 -2.61 -9.47
C LEU A 100 -10.81 -2.62 -10.20
N LEU A 101 -10.90 -3.32 -11.33
CA LEU A 101 -12.11 -3.43 -12.13
C LEU A 101 -13.22 -4.23 -11.41
N PHE A 102 -12.83 -5.24 -10.61
CA PHE A 102 -13.76 -6.08 -9.88
C PHE A 102 -13.98 -5.64 -8.42
N GLY A 103 -13.52 -4.45 -8.03
CA GLY A 103 -13.68 -3.93 -6.67
C GLY A 103 -13.00 -4.76 -5.58
N ARG A 104 -11.98 -5.54 -5.94
CA ARG A 104 -11.18 -6.35 -5.01
C ARG A 104 -9.98 -5.56 -4.50
N GLU A 105 -9.39 -6.04 -3.42
CA GLU A 105 -8.17 -5.44 -2.89
C GLU A 105 -7.01 -5.51 -3.90
N PRO A 106 -6.39 -4.36 -4.24
CA PRO A 106 -5.26 -4.33 -5.13
C PRO A 106 -3.99 -4.87 -4.43
N PHE A 107 -3.04 -5.37 -5.23
CA PHE A 107 -1.77 -5.90 -4.71
C PHE A 107 -0.97 -4.88 -3.88
N THR A 108 -1.16 -3.59 -4.12
CA THR A 108 -0.50 -2.47 -3.42
C THR A 108 -0.86 -2.42 -1.94
N VAL A 109 -2.02 -2.94 -1.52
CA VAL A 109 -2.41 -3.08 -0.11
C VAL A 109 -1.38 -3.93 0.65
N TYR A 110 -0.95 -5.06 0.07
CA TYR A 110 0.05 -5.94 0.68
C TYR A 110 1.37 -5.21 1.03
N TYR A 111 1.78 -4.26 0.19
CA TYR A 111 2.97 -3.45 0.45
C TYR A 111 2.67 -2.27 1.36
N GLY A 112 1.51 -1.65 1.20
CA GLY A 112 1.07 -0.51 2.00
C GLY A 112 0.94 -0.84 3.49
N VAL A 113 0.36 -1.98 3.85
CA VAL A 113 0.21 -2.41 5.27
C VAL A 113 1.54 -2.65 5.98
N ARG A 114 2.62 -2.87 5.24
CA ARG A 114 3.97 -3.02 5.82
C ARG A 114 4.71 -1.70 6.02
N GLN A 115 4.27 -0.64 5.34
CA GLN A 115 4.89 0.68 5.39
C GLN A 115 4.10 1.67 6.24
N ALA A 116 2.78 1.48 6.32
CA ALA A 116 1.88 2.34 7.07
C ALA A 116 1.58 1.77 8.47
N PRO A 117 1.40 2.61 9.50
CA PRO A 117 0.93 2.20 10.81
C PRO A 117 -0.44 1.51 10.72
N ARG A 118 -0.75 0.60 11.66
CA ARG A 118 -1.99 -0.21 11.64
C ARG A 118 -3.27 0.63 11.56
N TRP A 119 -3.32 1.74 12.29
CA TRP A 119 -4.48 2.62 12.31
C TRP A 119 -4.81 3.24 10.95
N GLN A 120 -3.81 3.41 10.05
CA GLN A 120 -4.05 3.92 8.70
C GLN A 120 -4.75 2.91 7.79
N HIS A 121 -4.60 1.61 8.04
CA HIS A 121 -5.11 0.55 7.15
C HIS A 121 -6.63 0.59 6.97
N ARG A 122 -7.37 1.14 7.94
CA ARG A 122 -8.84 1.27 7.92
C ARG A 122 -9.33 2.61 7.37
N THR A 123 -8.44 3.52 7.01
CA THR A 123 -8.81 4.84 6.51
C THR A 123 -9.19 4.80 5.02
N ALA A 124 -10.14 5.65 4.62
CA ALA A 124 -10.49 5.85 3.21
C ALA A 124 -9.25 6.28 2.40
N ALA A 125 -8.41 7.14 2.97
CA ALA A 125 -7.16 7.62 2.38
C ALA A 125 -6.21 6.46 2.01
N PHE A 126 -6.04 5.48 2.89
CA PHE A 126 -5.21 4.31 2.61
C PHE A 126 -5.78 3.48 1.45
N THR A 127 -7.09 3.27 1.44
CA THR A 127 -7.76 2.55 0.36
C THR A 127 -7.64 3.28 -0.98
N GLU A 128 -7.83 4.58 -1.00
CA GLU A 128 -7.72 5.39 -2.22
C GLU A 128 -6.30 5.41 -2.76
N ILE A 129 -5.29 5.66 -1.91
CA ILE A 129 -3.90 5.73 -2.34
C ILE A 129 -3.40 4.39 -2.87
N THR A 130 -3.80 3.29 -2.24
CA THR A 130 -3.42 1.95 -2.73
C THR A 130 -4.07 1.63 -4.07
N ARG A 131 -5.29 2.09 -4.34
CA ARG A 131 -5.95 1.97 -5.65
C ARG A 131 -5.27 2.82 -6.72
N VAL A 132 -4.96 4.08 -6.42
CA VAL A 132 -4.23 4.98 -7.32
C VAL A 132 -2.87 4.39 -7.69
N MET A 133 -2.14 3.88 -6.70
CA MET A 133 -0.86 3.23 -6.91
C MET A 133 -0.98 1.97 -7.79
N ALA A 134 -2.01 1.15 -7.58
CA ALA A 134 -2.23 -0.03 -8.42
C ALA A 134 -2.58 0.35 -9.88
N GLY A 135 -3.36 1.42 -10.06
CA GLY A 135 -3.64 1.99 -11.39
C GLY A 135 -2.36 2.47 -12.09
N LEU A 136 -1.51 3.19 -11.37
CA LEU A 136 -0.21 3.63 -11.90
C LEU A 136 0.65 2.42 -12.32
N TRP A 137 0.79 1.41 -11.47
CA TRP A 137 1.56 0.21 -11.79
C TRP A 137 0.99 -0.53 -13.01
N SER A 138 -0.35 -0.58 -13.17
CA SER A 138 -0.98 -1.15 -14.37
C SER A 138 -0.55 -0.41 -15.63
N ILE A 139 -0.59 0.93 -15.62
CA ILE A 139 -0.18 1.77 -16.74
C ILE A 139 1.31 1.53 -17.05
N LEU A 140 2.18 1.48 -16.06
CA LEU A 140 3.61 1.26 -16.25
C LEU A 140 3.89 -0.12 -16.86
N PHE A 141 3.22 -1.17 -16.40
CA PHE A 141 3.36 -2.51 -16.96
C PHE A 141 2.87 -2.59 -18.39
N PHE A 142 1.72 -2.00 -18.72
CA PHE A 142 1.24 -1.98 -20.11
C PHE A 142 2.11 -1.12 -21.02
N THR A 143 2.69 -0.03 -20.50
CA THR A 143 3.67 0.76 -21.26
C THR A 143 4.93 -0.05 -21.55
N ALA A 144 5.45 -0.77 -20.56
CA ALA A 144 6.58 -1.67 -20.75
C ALA A 144 6.25 -2.80 -21.74
N ALA A 145 5.05 -3.39 -21.66
CA ALA A 145 4.59 -4.38 -22.62
C ALA A 145 4.55 -3.80 -24.06
N ALA A 146 4.01 -2.61 -24.22
CA ALA A 146 3.93 -1.93 -25.53
C ALA A 146 5.32 -1.66 -26.12
N LEU A 147 6.29 -1.23 -25.30
CA LEU A 147 7.69 -1.07 -25.74
C LEU A 147 8.27 -2.39 -26.22
N CYS A 148 8.05 -3.49 -25.50
CA CYS A 148 8.52 -4.82 -25.87
C CYS A 148 7.83 -5.34 -27.14
N PHE A 149 6.54 -5.07 -27.33
CA PHE A 149 5.82 -5.44 -28.57
C PHE A 149 6.26 -4.62 -29.77
N ALA A 150 6.58 -3.33 -29.59
CA ALA A 150 7.00 -2.46 -30.68
C ALA A 150 8.33 -2.88 -31.30
N ARG A 151 9.27 -3.36 -30.49
CA ARG A 151 10.60 -3.84 -30.95
C ARG A 151 11.05 -5.05 -30.14
N PRO A 152 10.46 -6.23 -30.41
CA PRO A 152 10.71 -7.42 -29.60
C PRO A 152 12.15 -7.94 -29.67
N THR A 153 12.84 -7.71 -30.78
CA THR A 153 14.24 -8.16 -31.01
C THR A 153 15.30 -7.16 -30.56
N ASP A 154 14.90 -5.96 -30.14
CA ASP A 154 15.82 -4.92 -29.69
C ASP A 154 16.00 -4.97 -28.17
N PRO A 155 17.20 -5.35 -27.66
CA PRO A 155 17.46 -5.44 -26.23
C PRO A 155 17.29 -4.11 -25.49
N MET A 156 17.46 -2.97 -26.15
CA MET A 156 17.24 -1.67 -25.54
C MET A 156 15.76 -1.50 -25.17
N PHE A 157 14.83 -1.98 -25.99
CA PHE A 157 13.39 -1.90 -25.72
C PHE A 157 12.94 -2.96 -24.69
N THR A 158 13.41 -4.19 -24.83
CA THR A 158 12.93 -5.32 -24.02
C THR A 158 13.60 -5.41 -22.64
N ALA A 159 14.86 -5.03 -22.51
CA ALA A 159 15.61 -5.12 -21.26
C ALA A 159 15.88 -3.76 -20.61
N VAL A 160 16.13 -2.68 -21.36
CA VAL A 160 16.49 -1.40 -20.76
C VAL A 160 15.28 -0.50 -20.57
N TYR A 161 14.61 -0.07 -21.65
CA TYR A 161 13.54 0.92 -21.55
C TYR A 161 12.31 0.39 -20.80
N ALA A 162 11.91 -0.86 -21.02
CA ALA A 162 10.79 -1.47 -20.30
C ALA A 162 11.06 -1.52 -18.78
N ASN A 163 12.25 -1.95 -18.39
CA ASN A 163 12.61 -1.98 -16.96
C ASN A 163 12.83 -0.58 -16.37
N LEU A 164 13.35 0.39 -17.14
CA LEU A 164 13.47 1.77 -16.71
C LEU A 164 12.09 2.40 -16.42
N VAL A 165 11.09 2.13 -17.25
CA VAL A 165 9.71 2.55 -17.02
C VAL A 165 9.17 1.94 -15.72
N VAL A 166 9.27 0.63 -15.55
CA VAL A 166 8.70 -0.07 -14.39
C VAL A 166 9.47 0.24 -13.11
N LEU A 167 10.79 0.05 -13.10
CA LEU A 167 11.60 0.22 -11.90
C LEU A 167 11.96 1.68 -11.64
N GLY A 168 12.36 2.42 -12.67
CA GLY A 168 12.76 3.83 -12.52
C GLY A 168 11.57 4.71 -12.14
N ILE A 169 10.51 4.71 -12.94
CA ILE A 169 9.33 5.53 -12.68
C ILE A 169 8.50 4.95 -11.53
N GLY A 170 8.25 3.63 -11.51
CA GLY A 170 7.40 2.98 -10.53
C GLY A 170 7.93 3.10 -9.11
N LEU A 171 9.22 2.86 -8.87
CA LEU A 171 9.82 2.98 -7.53
C LEU A 171 9.91 4.45 -7.09
N SER A 172 10.28 5.37 -8.00
CA SER A 172 10.31 6.80 -7.67
C SER A 172 8.92 7.34 -7.36
N ALA A 173 7.90 6.98 -8.16
CA ALA A 173 6.51 7.37 -7.92
C ALA A 173 5.97 6.80 -6.60
N GLY A 174 6.38 5.60 -6.20
CA GLY A 174 6.04 5.01 -4.91
C GLY A 174 6.46 5.87 -3.71
N TYR A 175 7.50 6.70 -3.87
CA TYR A 175 7.98 7.59 -2.84
C TYR A 175 7.28 8.96 -2.83
N TRP A 176 7.12 9.60 -3.98
CA TRP A 176 6.61 10.98 -4.04
C TRP A 176 5.10 11.10 -4.30
N LEU A 177 4.47 10.11 -4.96
CA LEU A 177 3.06 10.19 -5.32
C LEU A 177 2.12 10.14 -4.11
N PRO A 178 2.31 9.28 -3.09
CA PRO A 178 1.44 9.25 -1.91
C PRO A 178 1.34 10.61 -1.19
N PRO A 179 2.44 11.27 -0.80
CA PRO A 179 2.34 12.57 -0.14
C PRO A 179 1.79 13.67 -1.05
N LEU A 180 2.09 13.64 -2.35
CA LEU A 180 1.52 14.58 -3.31
C LEU A 180 0.01 14.38 -3.46
N TYR A 181 -0.45 13.13 -3.59
CA TYR A 181 -1.87 12.79 -3.67
C TYR A 181 -2.63 13.28 -2.45
N MET A 182 -2.14 13.01 -1.25
CA MET A 182 -2.75 13.44 0.01
C MET A 182 -2.81 14.98 0.14
N LYS A 183 -1.84 15.69 -0.45
CA LYS A 183 -1.85 17.16 -0.48
C LYS A 183 -2.88 17.72 -1.46
N LEU A 184 -3.05 17.11 -2.63
CA LEU A 184 -4.00 17.55 -3.67
C LEU A 184 -5.44 17.12 -3.38
N PHE A 185 -5.61 15.96 -2.77
CA PHE A 185 -6.87 15.33 -2.43
C PHE A 185 -6.87 14.96 -0.94
N PRO A 186 -7.00 15.95 -0.04
CA PRO A 186 -7.01 15.65 1.39
C PRO A 186 -8.18 14.72 1.70
N PRO A 187 -7.92 13.61 2.43
CA PRO A 187 -8.95 12.66 2.78
C PRO A 187 -9.99 13.29 3.69
N ALA A 188 -11.23 12.81 3.58
CA ALA A 188 -12.26 13.15 4.55
C ALA A 188 -11.82 12.73 5.96
N THR A 189 -12.27 13.49 6.97
CA THR A 189 -12.03 13.14 8.37
C THR A 189 -12.58 11.73 8.63
N PRO A 190 -11.79 10.83 9.25
CA PRO A 190 -12.23 9.47 9.55
C PRO A 190 -13.55 9.43 10.32
N ASP A 191 -14.32 8.35 10.13
CA ASP A 191 -15.62 8.14 10.80
C ASP A 191 -15.48 7.56 12.21
N THR A 192 -14.29 7.14 12.59
CA THR A 192 -13.99 6.50 13.89
C THR A 192 -12.89 7.25 14.65
N ALA A 193 -12.91 7.11 15.97
CA ALA A 193 -12.00 7.86 16.85
C ALA A 193 -10.55 7.38 16.77
N GLU A 194 -10.31 6.07 16.55
CA GLU A 194 -8.96 5.49 16.48
C GLU A 194 -8.06 6.22 15.47
N PRO A 195 -8.38 6.27 14.15
CA PRO A 195 -7.50 6.91 13.17
C PRO A 195 -7.39 8.42 13.38
N ILE A 196 -8.36 9.07 14.02
CA ILE A 196 -8.29 10.48 14.38
C ILE A 196 -7.22 10.66 15.45
N ILE A 197 -7.32 9.95 16.58
CA ILE A 197 -6.41 10.09 17.72
C ILE A 197 -5.00 9.65 17.31
N MET A 198 -4.88 8.49 16.67
CA MET A 198 -3.59 7.97 16.20
C MET A 198 -2.95 8.84 15.12
N GLY A 199 -3.76 9.57 14.35
CA GLY A 199 -3.31 10.50 13.31
C GLY A 199 -2.94 11.90 13.82
N MET A 200 -3.24 12.25 15.07
CA MET A 200 -2.93 13.57 15.63
C MET A 200 -1.47 14.01 15.47
N PRO A 201 -0.45 13.12 15.58
CA PRO A 201 0.93 13.51 15.31
C PRO A 201 1.19 14.11 13.91
N LEU A 202 0.36 13.78 12.91
CA LEU A 202 0.51 14.28 11.54
C LEU A 202 0.09 15.76 11.39
N VAL A 203 -0.80 16.24 12.25
CA VAL A 203 -1.33 17.61 12.26
C VAL A 203 -0.81 18.42 13.44
N PHE A 204 0.20 17.91 14.15
CA PHE A 204 0.78 18.55 15.32
C PHE A 204 1.58 19.79 14.96
N ASP A 205 1.19 20.93 15.55
CA ASP A 205 1.93 22.17 15.40
C ASP A 205 3.06 22.27 16.44
N ARG A 206 4.28 21.97 15.97
CA ARG A 206 5.49 22.06 16.78
C ARG A 206 5.74 23.47 17.31
N SER A 207 5.38 24.52 16.56
CA SER A 207 5.62 25.89 16.95
C SER A 207 4.69 26.34 18.08
N ALA A 208 3.44 25.89 18.06
CA ALA A 208 2.48 26.12 19.14
C ALA A 208 2.82 25.35 20.43
N ALA A 209 3.39 24.16 20.30
CA ALA A 209 3.73 23.34 21.45
C ALA A 209 5.04 23.75 22.15
N GLY A 210 6.02 24.30 21.42
CA GLY A 210 7.33 24.67 21.97
C GLY A 210 8.01 23.49 22.68
N ASP A 211 8.46 23.73 23.93
CA ASP A 211 9.09 22.73 24.77
C ASP A 211 8.11 22.01 25.72
N ALA A 212 6.81 22.08 25.42
CA ALA A 212 5.77 21.43 26.23
C ALA A 212 6.03 19.92 26.37
N ARG A 213 5.67 19.40 27.55
CA ARG A 213 5.67 17.97 27.85
C ARG A 213 4.30 17.61 28.37
N ALA A 214 3.67 16.60 27.79
CA ALA A 214 2.37 16.12 28.22
C ALA A 214 2.14 14.68 27.75
N VAL A 215 1.47 13.90 28.59
CA VAL A 215 0.94 12.58 28.31
C VAL A 215 -0.58 12.66 28.38
N ILE A 216 -1.26 12.40 27.27
CA ILE A 216 -2.70 12.56 27.14
C ILE A 216 -3.32 11.22 26.78
N GLN A 217 -4.15 10.68 27.68
CA GLN A 217 -4.88 9.43 27.49
C GLN A 217 -6.27 9.72 26.92
N PHE A 218 -6.67 8.93 25.93
CA PHE A 218 -8.04 8.84 25.45
C PHE A 218 -8.61 7.47 25.76
N ARG A 219 -9.75 7.44 26.48
CA ARG A 219 -10.55 6.24 26.72
C ARG A 219 -11.82 6.35 25.90
N VAL A 220 -11.80 5.68 24.76
CA VAL A 220 -12.91 5.70 23.80
C VAL A 220 -13.91 4.62 24.15
N SER A 221 -15.19 5.00 24.23
CA SER A 221 -16.32 4.07 24.45
C SER A 221 -17.27 4.08 23.25
N GLY A 222 -18.20 3.13 23.19
CA GLY A 222 -19.22 2.99 22.13
C GLY A 222 -18.92 1.84 21.17
N ASP A 223 -19.25 2.01 19.89
CA ASP A 223 -19.22 0.93 18.89
C ASP A 223 -17.82 0.38 18.61
N GLU A 224 -16.79 1.23 18.68
CA GLU A 224 -15.37 0.85 18.54
C GLU A 224 -14.57 1.34 19.76
N PRO A 225 -14.68 0.63 20.91
CA PRO A 225 -13.99 1.03 22.14
C PRO A 225 -12.49 0.77 22.03
N GLY A 226 -11.71 1.64 22.64
CA GLY A 226 -10.25 1.51 22.68
C GLY A 226 -9.58 2.53 23.58
N ASP A 227 -8.38 2.20 24.00
CA ASP A 227 -7.51 3.07 24.77
C ASP A 227 -6.35 3.53 23.87
N TYR A 228 -6.14 4.84 23.81
CA TYR A 228 -5.09 5.46 22.99
C TYR A 228 -4.44 6.57 23.78
N TRP A 229 -3.16 6.84 23.55
CA TRP A 229 -2.52 7.96 24.22
C TRP A 229 -1.49 8.67 23.35
N LEU A 230 -1.29 9.94 23.66
CA LEU A 230 -0.32 10.81 23.00
C LEU A 230 0.78 11.18 23.98
N ARG A 231 2.00 11.23 23.48
CA ARG A 231 3.15 11.78 24.18
C ARG A 231 3.68 12.98 23.42
N VAL A 232 3.60 14.15 24.05
CA VAL A 232 4.18 15.39 23.53
C VAL A 232 5.47 15.67 24.33
N HIS A 233 6.58 15.79 23.64
CA HIS A 233 7.86 16.16 24.25
C HIS A 233 8.83 16.72 23.20
N ASN A 234 9.62 17.74 23.59
CA ASN A 234 10.66 18.33 22.75
C ASN A 234 10.18 18.69 21.33
N GLY A 235 8.99 19.29 21.21
CA GLY A 235 8.39 19.64 19.92
C GLY A 235 8.01 18.45 19.02
N ARG A 236 7.79 17.27 19.58
CA ARG A 236 7.32 16.07 18.90
C ARG A 236 6.07 15.52 19.56
N CYS A 237 5.19 14.97 18.76
CA CYS A 237 4.04 14.22 19.22
C CYS A 237 4.14 12.79 18.70
N GLU A 238 3.86 11.82 19.54
CA GLU A 238 3.82 10.40 19.22
C GLU A 238 2.51 9.82 19.75
N SER A 239 1.91 8.89 19.01
CA SER A 239 0.66 8.21 19.36
C SER A 239 0.88 6.72 19.63
N PHE A 240 0.15 6.16 20.58
CA PHE A 240 0.28 4.79 21.03
C PHE A 240 -1.10 4.19 21.30
N GLU A 241 -1.25 2.89 21.07
CA GLU A 241 -2.38 2.09 21.55
C GLU A 241 -2.16 1.66 23.00
N GLY A 242 -3.26 1.51 23.77
CA GLY A 242 -3.25 1.04 25.14
C GLY A 242 -3.30 2.15 26.19
N VAL A 243 -2.98 1.80 27.41
CA VAL A 243 -3.07 2.69 28.59
C VAL A 243 -1.70 3.32 28.88
N ALA A 244 -1.69 4.64 28.99
CA ALA A 244 -0.50 5.37 29.41
C ALA A 244 -0.13 5.06 30.87
N PRO A 245 1.16 4.96 31.22
CA PRO A 245 1.58 4.66 32.60
C PRO A 245 1.20 5.78 33.60
N GLU A 246 1.36 7.04 33.20
CA GLU A 246 1.09 8.21 34.03
C GLU A 246 0.55 9.35 33.17
N PRO A 247 -0.75 9.40 32.87
CA PRO A 247 -1.31 10.45 32.04
C PRO A 247 -1.48 11.76 32.85
N ASP A 248 -1.08 12.88 32.24
CA ASP A 248 -1.33 14.21 32.77
C ASP A 248 -2.81 14.64 32.57
N LEU A 249 -3.43 14.15 31.48
CA LEU A 249 -4.83 14.36 31.15
C LEU A 249 -5.43 13.05 30.64
N THR A 250 -6.61 12.68 31.11
CA THR A 250 -7.41 11.57 30.55
C THR A 250 -8.74 12.12 30.03
N VAL A 251 -9.03 11.82 28.75
CA VAL A 251 -10.28 12.16 28.08
C VAL A 251 -11.13 10.90 27.93
N HIS A 252 -12.27 10.82 28.61
CA HIS A 252 -13.25 9.75 28.49
C HIS A 252 -14.34 10.21 27.51
N THR A 253 -14.43 9.60 26.35
CA THR A 253 -15.34 10.05 25.29
C THR A 253 -15.97 8.89 24.55
N PRO A 254 -17.27 8.96 24.19
CA PRO A 254 -17.83 8.12 23.15
C PRO A 254 -17.16 8.45 21.80
N GLY A 255 -16.87 7.42 20.99
CA GLY A 255 -16.17 7.60 19.71
C GLY A 255 -16.85 8.62 18.79
N HIS A 256 -18.18 8.53 18.64
CA HIS A 256 -18.95 9.46 17.79
C HIS A 256 -18.91 10.92 18.28
N VAL A 257 -18.81 11.14 19.59
CA VAL A 257 -18.69 12.50 20.16
C VAL A 257 -17.34 13.10 19.80
N TRP A 258 -16.26 12.33 19.97
CA TRP A 258 -14.90 12.79 19.60
C TRP A 258 -14.80 13.08 18.09
N VAL A 259 -15.33 12.20 17.26
CA VAL A 259 -15.40 12.41 15.80
C VAL A 259 -16.14 13.72 15.49
N GLY A 260 -17.29 13.96 16.09
CA GLY A 260 -18.08 15.18 15.92
C GLY A 260 -17.33 16.45 16.34
N VAL A 261 -16.58 16.39 17.45
CA VAL A 261 -15.75 17.51 17.92
C VAL A 261 -14.63 17.83 16.91
N VAL A 262 -13.93 16.80 16.42
CA VAL A 262 -12.82 17.01 15.46
C VAL A 262 -13.32 17.49 14.09
N ARG A 263 -14.52 17.09 13.67
CA ARG A 263 -15.16 17.57 12.44
C ARG A 263 -15.75 18.98 12.57
N GLY A 264 -15.93 19.47 13.79
CA GLY A 264 -16.62 20.71 14.07
C GLY A 264 -18.15 20.62 14.05
N ASP A 265 -18.72 19.40 13.98
CA ASP A 265 -20.15 19.14 14.05
C ASP A 265 -20.67 19.28 15.51
N VAL A 266 -19.78 19.17 16.48
CA VAL A 266 -20.03 19.28 17.91
C VAL A 266 -19.07 20.30 18.51
N ASP A 267 -19.60 21.29 19.21
CA ASP A 267 -18.76 22.20 20.00
C ASP A 267 -18.17 21.44 21.19
N GLY A 268 -16.83 21.35 21.24
CA GLY A 268 -16.14 20.60 22.27
C GLY A 268 -16.36 21.15 23.68
N THR A 269 -16.47 22.48 23.84
CA THR A 269 -16.71 23.12 25.13
C THR A 269 -18.14 22.86 25.60
N GLN A 270 -19.10 22.98 24.71
CA GLN A 270 -20.50 22.68 25.01
C GLN A 270 -20.68 21.20 25.35
N ALA A 271 -20.08 20.30 24.60
CA ALA A 271 -20.16 18.86 24.85
C ALA A 271 -19.55 18.47 26.21
N LEU A 272 -18.49 19.16 26.66
CA LEU A 272 -17.93 18.97 27.99
C LEU A 272 -18.90 19.47 29.08
N MET A 273 -19.52 20.63 28.91
CA MET A 273 -20.53 21.18 29.84
C MET A 273 -21.78 20.30 29.92
N GLU A 274 -22.16 19.67 28.82
CA GLU A 274 -23.30 18.72 28.73
C GLU A 274 -22.92 17.28 29.19
N GLU A 275 -21.70 17.09 29.72
CA GLU A 275 -21.17 15.80 30.17
C GLU A 275 -21.19 14.70 29.08
N ARG A 276 -21.19 15.08 27.80
CA ARG A 276 -21.12 14.14 26.67
C ARG A 276 -19.76 13.44 26.55
N TYR A 277 -18.73 14.07 27.13
CA TYR A 277 -17.44 13.46 27.44
C TYR A 277 -16.91 14.06 28.74
N ARG A 278 -15.95 13.40 29.39
CA ARG A 278 -15.36 13.82 30.66
C ARG A 278 -13.85 13.85 30.59
N VAL A 279 -13.25 14.69 31.41
CA VAL A 279 -11.80 14.83 31.52
C VAL A 279 -11.36 14.69 32.96
N GLU A 280 -10.21 14.06 33.16
CA GLU A 280 -9.57 13.89 34.47
C GLU A 280 -8.11 14.34 34.35
N GLY A 281 -7.58 15.02 35.36
CA GLY A 281 -6.21 15.54 35.39
C GLY A 281 -6.12 17.02 35.04
N ASP A 282 -5.08 17.45 34.33
CA ASP A 282 -4.83 18.85 34.00
C ASP A 282 -5.73 19.34 32.85
N VAL A 283 -6.87 19.94 33.21
CA VAL A 283 -7.86 20.50 32.26
C VAL A 283 -7.25 21.60 31.37
N ALA A 284 -6.18 22.30 31.82
CA ALA A 284 -5.53 23.32 31.00
C ALA A 284 -4.89 22.71 29.73
N LEU A 285 -4.51 21.43 29.75
CA LEU A 285 -4.04 20.72 28.57
C LEU A 285 -5.12 20.54 27.50
N LEU A 286 -6.39 20.46 27.88
CA LEU A 286 -7.48 20.38 26.92
C LEU A 286 -7.57 21.63 26.01
N LEU A 287 -7.34 22.82 26.58
CA LEU A 287 -7.27 24.04 25.81
C LEU A 287 -6.08 24.06 24.85
N LYS A 288 -4.93 23.57 25.33
CA LYS A 288 -3.71 23.44 24.53
C LYS A 288 -3.86 22.44 23.38
N LEU A 289 -4.68 21.38 23.54
CA LEU A 289 -4.97 20.45 22.45
C LEU A 289 -5.51 21.20 21.19
N ASN A 290 -6.42 22.15 21.38
CA ASN A 290 -6.95 22.94 20.27
C ASN A 290 -5.88 23.82 19.60
N GLU A 291 -4.86 24.24 20.32
CA GLU A 291 -3.74 25.03 19.76
C GLU A 291 -2.73 24.13 19.06
N TRP A 292 -2.40 22.98 19.66
CA TRP A 292 -1.38 22.06 19.15
C TRP A 292 -1.82 21.25 17.93
N PHE A 293 -3.14 21.03 17.76
CA PHE A 293 -3.70 20.17 16.72
C PHE A 293 -4.71 20.93 15.81
N ARG A 294 -4.53 22.24 15.66
CA ARG A 294 -5.33 22.98 14.67
C ARG A 294 -5.03 22.45 13.28
N ALA A 295 -6.03 21.87 12.61
CA ALA A 295 -5.98 21.69 11.19
C ALA A 295 -5.74 23.06 10.53
N ASN A 296 -4.67 23.23 9.75
CA ASN A 296 -4.38 24.43 8.98
C ASN A 296 -5.47 24.64 7.91
N GLY A 297 -6.62 25.15 8.27
CA GLY A 297 -7.79 25.29 7.38
C GLY A 297 -8.95 26.12 7.90
N GLY A 298 -8.86 26.67 9.10
CA GLY A 298 -9.88 27.57 9.65
C GLY A 298 -9.44 29.04 9.56
N LYS A 299 -9.66 29.66 8.40
CA LYS A 299 -9.98 31.10 8.31
C LYS A 299 -11.46 31.24 8.06
#